data_8ebcc9ef4c739bb74c95b785409eb362
#
_entry.id   8ebcc9ef4c739bb74c95b785409eb362
#
_cell.length_a   1.000
_cell.length_b   1.000
_cell.length_c   1.000
_cell.angle_alpha   90.00
_cell.angle_beta   90.00
_cell.angle_gamma   90.00
#
_symmetry.space_group_name_H-M   'P 1'
#
loop_
_entity.id
_entity.type
_entity.pdbx_description
1 polymer ?
#
loop_
_entity_poly.entity_id
_entity_poly.type
_entity_poly.pdbx_seq_one_letter_code
_entity_poly.pdbx_strand_id
1 'polypeptide(L)'
;LVNKPKIQGTKFETSTVNLLKSWGFKAYRLAEGGMKDEGDVQVELPDELIFECKARQNLNIHQTYHKASQKTNKPVILAWKKLVNKGSSVRRTPDGVATLYIVSEEILKELLKNYGQRN
;
A
#
# COMPACT_ATOMS: atom_id res chain seq x y z
N LEU A 1 -11.71 -7.37 -23.80
CA LEU A 1 -12.20 -7.84 -22.51
C LEU A 1 -11.38 -7.20 -21.39
N VAL A 2 -12.07 -6.66 -20.45
CA VAL A 2 -11.46 -5.91 -19.37
C VAL A 2 -11.16 -6.83 -18.20
N ASN A 3 -9.90 -6.83 -17.74
CA ASN A 3 -9.49 -7.63 -16.59
C ASN A 3 -9.86 -6.89 -15.31
N LYS A 4 -10.95 -7.28 -14.66
CA LYS A 4 -11.43 -6.63 -13.44
C LYS A 4 -10.41 -6.57 -12.31
N PRO A 5 -9.68 -7.64 -11.99
CA PRO A 5 -8.65 -7.57 -10.93
C PRO A 5 -7.57 -6.54 -11.23
N LYS A 6 -7.15 -6.43 -12.48
CA LYS A 6 -6.14 -5.45 -12.88
C LYS A 6 -6.66 -4.02 -12.72
N ILE A 7 -7.92 -3.80 -13.09
CA ILE A 7 -8.56 -2.49 -12.94
C ILE A 7 -8.65 -2.10 -11.46
N GLN A 8 -9.08 -3.03 -10.61
CA GLN A 8 -9.18 -2.78 -9.17
C GLN A 8 -7.81 -2.45 -8.58
N GLY A 9 -6.78 -3.16 -9.00
CA GLY A 9 -5.42 -2.90 -8.55
C GLY A 9 -4.96 -1.50 -8.94
N THR A 10 -5.15 -1.11 -10.19
CA THR A 10 -4.75 0.21 -10.68
C THR A 10 -5.52 1.33 -9.97
N LYS A 11 -6.82 1.13 -9.78
CA LYS A 11 -7.64 2.11 -9.05
C LYS A 11 -7.15 2.29 -7.63
N PHE A 12 -6.80 1.19 -6.97
CA PHE A 12 -6.33 1.25 -5.60
C PHE A 12 -4.97 1.95 -5.51
N GLU A 13 -4.06 1.68 -6.43
CA GLU A 13 -2.77 2.37 -6.49
C GLU A 13 -2.98 3.88 -6.66
N THR A 14 -3.84 4.26 -7.58
CA THR A 14 -4.15 5.67 -7.83
C THR A 14 -4.77 6.33 -6.61
N SER A 15 -5.73 5.67 -5.97
CA SER A 15 -6.36 6.24 -4.78
C SER A 15 -5.37 6.33 -3.62
N THR A 16 -4.43 5.40 -3.51
CA THR A 16 -3.38 5.46 -2.50
C THR A 16 -2.47 6.68 -2.72
N VAL A 17 -2.07 6.93 -3.96
CA VAL A 17 -1.29 8.12 -4.29
C VAL A 17 -2.05 9.38 -3.91
N ASN A 18 -3.32 9.46 -4.29
CA ASN A 18 -4.12 10.64 -4.00
C ASN A 18 -4.30 10.86 -2.50
N LEU A 19 -4.47 9.80 -1.75
CA LEU A 19 -4.59 9.86 -0.30
C LEU A 19 -3.29 10.41 0.32
N LEU A 20 -2.15 9.89 -0.08
CA LEU A 20 -0.86 10.33 0.42
C LEU A 20 -0.60 11.80 0.08
N LYS A 21 -0.96 12.20 -1.14
CA LYS A 21 -0.86 13.62 -1.53
C LYS A 21 -1.77 14.50 -0.68
N SER A 22 -2.96 14.02 -0.36
CA SER A 22 -3.89 14.78 0.49
C SER A 22 -3.35 14.98 1.90
N TRP A 23 -2.44 14.12 2.34
CA TRP A 23 -1.76 14.25 3.63
C TRP A 23 -0.50 15.11 3.54
N GLY A 24 -0.19 15.64 2.36
CA GLY A 24 0.96 16.51 2.18
C GLY A 24 2.24 15.79 1.73
N PHE A 25 2.15 14.53 1.38
CA PHE A 25 3.31 13.78 0.94
C PHE A 25 3.44 13.78 -0.58
N LYS A 26 4.68 13.65 -1.03
CA LYS A 26 4.98 13.54 -2.44
C LYS A 26 4.97 12.06 -2.79
N ALA A 27 4.02 11.64 -3.62
CA ALA A 27 3.82 10.24 -3.93
C ALA A 27 3.53 10.05 -5.41
N TYR A 28 3.89 8.88 -5.93
CA TYR A 28 3.62 8.55 -7.32
C TYR A 28 3.61 7.03 -7.52
N ARG A 29 2.97 6.61 -8.60
CA ARG A 29 2.96 5.19 -8.99
C ARG A 29 4.28 4.87 -9.69
N LEU A 30 4.92 3.77 -9.24
CA LEU A 30 6.20 3.36 -9.83
C LEU A 30 6.04 2.88 -11.26
N ALA A 31 4.92 2.25 -11.60
CA ALA A 31 4.66 1.83 -12.97
C ALA A 31 4.68 3.00 -13.94
N GLU A 32 4.15 4.16 -13.53
CA GLU A 32 4.15 5.37 -14.36
C GLU A 32 5.57 5.94 -14.53
N GLY A 33 6.40 5.77 -13.52
CA GLY A 33 7.78 6.21 -13.57
C GLY A 33 8.71 5.23 -14.27
N GLY A 34 8.20 4.12 -14.77
CA GLY A 34 9.03 3.11 -15.43
C GLY A 34 9.83 2.24 -14.47
N MET A 35 9.57 2.33 -13.20
CA MET A 35 10.30 1.58 -12.16
C MET A 35 9.59 0.27 -11.84
N LYS A 36 9.61 -0.65 -12.79
CA LYS A 36 8.94 -1.94 -12.62
C LYS A 36 9.61 -2.75 -11.52
N ASP A 37 8.82 -3.54 -10.82
CA ASP A 37 9.25 -4.55 -9.87
C ASP A 37 9.82 -4.03 -8.54
N GLU A 38 9.77 -2.73 -8.27
CA GLU A 38 10.14 -2.22 -6.95
C GLU A 38 8.95 -2.09 -6.00
N GLY A 39 7.73 -2.21 -6.52
CA GLY A 39 6.51 -2.03 -5.74
C GLY A 39 5.52 -1.18 -6.51
N ASP A 40 4.47 -0.74 -5.88
CA ASP A 40 3.37 -0.08 -6.58
C ASP A 40 3.37 1.45 -6.46
N VAL A 41 3.64 1.96 -5.26
CA VAL A 41 3.61 3.39 -4.98
C VAL A 41 4.82 3.75 -4.14
N GLN A 42 5.43 4.88 -4.46
CA GLN A 42 6.55 5.38 -3.68
C GLN A 42 6.20 6.73 -3.08
N VAL A 43 6.62 6.94 -1.85
CA VAL A 43 6.54 8.21 -1.16
C VAL A 43 7.94 8.75 -0.97
N GLU A 44 8.17 9.99 -1.36
CA GLU A 44 9.42 10.68 -1.11
C GLU A 44 9.34 11.38 0.23
N LEU A 45 10.01 10.84 1.22
CA LEU A 45 10.14 11.40 2.55
C LEU A 45 11.59 11.28 2.95
N PRO A 46 11.99 11.69 4.15
CA PRO A 46 13.41 11.55 4.51
C PRO A 46 13.96 10.19 4.11
N ASP A 47 13.15 9.16 4.29
CA ASP A 47 13.47 7.82 3.82
C ASP A 47 12.36 7.39 2.86
N GLU A 48 12.72 7.10 1.63
CA GLU A 48 11.75 6.67 0.64
C GLU A 48 11.00 5.41 1.11
N LEU A 49 9.69 5.45 1.04
CA LEU A 49 8.83 4.33 1.40
C LEU A 49 8.14 3.77 0.18
N ILE A 50 8.04 2.45 0.13
CA ILE A 50 7.33 1.76 -0.95
C ILE A 50 6.04 1.20 -0.38
N PHE A 51 4.95 1.40 -1.09
CA PHE A 51 3.67 0.79 -0.77
C PHE A 51 3.39 -0.30 -1.77
N GLU A 52 3.15 -1.51 -1.28
CA GLU A 52 2.65 -2.61 -2.08
C GLU A 52 1.13 -2.63 -1.91
N CYS A 53 0.39 -2.39 -2.98
CA CYS A 53 -1.06 -2.24 -2.93
C CYS A 53 -1.75 -3.51 -3.41
N LYS A 54 -2.62 -4.07 -2.58
CA LYS A 54 -3.40 -5.27 -2.91
C LYS A 54 -4.88 -5.00 -2.65
N ALA A 55 -5.70 -5.17 -3.69
CA ALA A 55 -7.15 -5.10 -3.59
C ALA A 55 -7.68 -6.50 -3.83
N ARG A 56 -7.98 -7.23 -2.76
CA ARG A 56 -8.34 -8.65 -2.84
C ARG A 56 -9.30 -9.03 -1.72
N GLN A 57 -10.08 -10.09 -1.97
CA GLN A 57 -10.95 -10.64 -0.93
C GLN A 57 -10.15 -11.29 0.18
N ASN A 58 -9.13 -12.06 -0.21
CA ASN A 58 -8.28 -12.78 0.74
C ASN A 58 -6.83 -12.52 0.40
N LEU A 59 -5.98 -12.55 1.40
CA LEU A 59 -4.57 -12.25 1.22
C LEU A 59 -3.75 -13.07 2.21
N ASN A 60 -2.74 -13.76 1.69
CA ASN A 60 -1.72 -14.34 2.54
C ASN A 60 -0.75 -13.21 2.91
N ILE A 61 -0.95 -12.64 4.07
CA ILE A 61 -0.26 -11.41 4.48
C ILE A 61 1.25 -11.62 4.54
N HIS A 62 1.72 -12.63 5.25
CA HIS A 62 3.15 -12.85 5.41
C HIS A 62 3.85 -13.13 4.08
N GLN A 63 3.27 -13.98 3.26
CA GLN A 63 3.86 -14.29 1.97
C GLN A 63 3.90 -13.07 1.06
N THR A 64 2.82 -12.31 1.04
CA THR A 64 2.72 -11.10 0.21
C THR A 64 3.75 -10.07 0.67
N TYR A 65 3.85 -9.83 1.97
CA TYR A 65 4.81 -8.89 2.52
C TYR A 65 6.24 -9.32 2.21
N HIS A 66 6.54 -10.59 2.37
CA HIS A 66 7.87 -11.13 2.09
C HIS A 66 8.26 -10.92 0.63
N LYS A 67 7.36 -11.25 -0.29
CA LYS A 67 7.61 -11.06 -1.73
C LYS A 67 7.84 -9.58 -2.06
N ALA A 68 7.03 -8.70 -1.50
CA ALA A 68 7.17 -7.27 -1.73
C ALA A 68 8.51 -6.76 -1.22
N SER A 69 8.94 -7.24 -0.06
CA SER A 69 10.21 -6.83 0.54
C SER A 69 11.42 -7.28 -0.27
N GLN A 70 11.28 -8.34 -1.05
CA GLN A 70 12.39 -8.84 -1.89
C GLN A 70 12.58 -8.02 -3.16
N LYS A 71 11.62 -7.20 -3.54
CA LYS A 71 11.70 -6.40 -4.78
C LYS A 71 12.50 -5.11 -4.61
N THR A 72 12.77 -4.71 -3.40
CA THR A 72 13.37 -3.40 -3.15
C THR A 72 14.19 -3.44 -1.88
N ASN A 73 15.16 -2.52 -1.76
CA ASN A 73 15.93 -2.32 -0.53
C ASN A 73 15.26 -1.29 0.38
N LYS A 74 14.20 -0.66 -0.10
CA LYS A 74 13.50 0.37 0.65
C LYS A 74 12.50 -0.25 1.61
N PRO A 75 12.13 0.46 2.69
CA PRO A 75 11.06 -0.02 3.57
C PRO A 75 9.75 -0.18 2.81
N VAL A 76 9.02 -1.25 3.12
CA VAL A 76 7.76 -1.58 2.44
C VAL A 76 6.62 -1.55 3.43
N ILE A 77 5.53 -0.93 3.02
CA ILE A 77 4.25 -0.96 3.72
C ILE A 77 3.27 -1.69 2.82
N LEU A 78 2.64 -2.72 3.32
CA LEU A 78 1.61 -3.45 2.57
C LEU A 78 0.27 -2.78 2.81
N ALA A 79 -0.33 -2.23 1.75
CA ALA A 79 -1.66 -1.65 1.79
C ALA A 79 -2.64 -2.69 1.23
N TRP A 80 -3.54 -3.17 2.08
CA TRP A 80 -4.52 -4.16 1.68
C TRP A 80 -5.92 -3.60 1.78
N LYS A 81 -6.56 -3.47 0.61
CA LYS A 81 -7.96 -3.11 0.52
C LYS A 81 -8.77 -4.39 0.43
N LYS A 82 -9.56 -4.66 1.46
CA LYS A 82 -10.42 -5.84 1.50
C LYS A 82 -11.57 -5.68 0.52
N LEU A 83 -11.65 -6.57 -0.46
CA LEU A 83 -12.79 -6.64 -1.34
C LEU A 83 -13.78 -7.67 -0.80
N VAL A 84 -15.05 -7.43 -1.02
CA VAL A 84 -16.11 -8.36 -0.62
C VAL A 84 -17.00 -8.64 -1.83
N ASN A 85 -17.61 -9.81 -1.86
CA ASN A 85 -18.55 -10.18 -2.94
C ASN A 85 -18.00 -9.94 -4.36
N LYS A 86 -16.92 -10.65 -4.72
CA LYS A 86 -16.37 -10.61 -6.08
C LYS A 86 -15.96 -9.22 -6.55
N GLY A 87 -15.34 -8.46 -5.68
CA GLY A 87 -14.77 -7.18 -6.07
C GLY A 87 -15.56 -5.95 -5.69
N SER A 88 -16.69 -6.11 -5.01
CA SER A 88 -17.35 -4.94 -4.45
C SER A 88 -16.61 -4.49 -3.19
N SER A 89 -16.74 -3.19 -2.91
CA SER A 89 -15.90 -2.56 -1.91
C SER A 89 -16.48 -2.66 -0.51
N VAL A 90 -15.73 -2.36 0.35
CA VAL A 90 -15.64 -1.83 1.70
C VAL A 90 -16.83 -1.83 2.62
N ARG A 91 -18.03 -1.67 2.11
CA ARG A 91 -19.21 -1.42 2.94
C ARG A 91 -19.55 -2.54 3.91
N ARG A 92 -18.97 -3.70 3.70
CA ARG A 92 -19.34 -4.89 4.46
C ARG A 92 -18.23 -5.46 5.31
N THR A 93 -17.16 -4.71 5.50
CA THR A 93 -16.20 -5.11 6.52
C THR A 93 -16.86 -4.91 7.89
N PRO A 94 -16.66 -5.82 8.83
CA PRO A 94 -17.35 -5.74 10.13
C PRO A 94 -17.14 -4.42 10.86
N ASP A 95 -15.96 -3.83 10.70
CA ASP A 95 -15.60 -2.58 11.37
C ASP A 95 -15.73 -1.35 10.48
N GLY A 96 -16.15 -1.54 9.24
CA GLY A 96 -16.24 -0.45 8.26
C GLY A 96 -14.91 0.05 7.74
N VAL A 97 -13.82 -0.61 8.11
CA VAL A 97 -12.48 -0.23 7.64
C VAL A 97 -12.05 -1.14 6.51
N ALA A 98 -11.99 -0.60 5.29
CA ALA A 98 -11.66 -1.38 4.13
C ALA A 98 -10.19 -1.61 3.93
N THR A 99 -9.38 -0.62 4.25
CA THR A 99 -7.96 -0.63 3.94
C THR A 99 -7.15 -0.68 5.22
N LEU A 100 -6.29 -1.68 5.30
CA LEU A 100 -5.34 -1.81 6.39
C LEU A 100 -3.93 -1.64 5.85
N TYR A 101 -3.06 -1.08 6.68
CA TYR A 101 -1.65 -0.92 6.34
C TYR A 101 -0.84 -1.79 7.27
N ILE A 102 -0.08 -2.70 6.71
CA ILE A 102 0.69 -3.68 7.44
C ILE A 102 2.17 -3.33 7.34
N VAL A 103 2.82 -3.23 8.47
CA VAL A 103 4.23 -2.86 8.56
C VAL A 103 5.01 -3.90 9.35
N SER A 104 6.30 -4.00 9.07
CA SER A 104 7.16 -4.85 9.88
C SER A 104 7.40 -4.21 11.24
N GLU A 105 7.87 -5.01 12.19
CA GLU A 105 8.23 -4.52 13.51
C GLU A 105 9.27 -3.40 13.43
N GLU A 106 10.24 -3.52 12.53
CA GLU A 106 11.26 -2.50 12.34
C GLU A 106 10.69 -1.18 11.87
N ILE A 107 9.78 -1.23 10.90
CA ILE A 107 9.14 -0.02 10.38
C ILE A 107 8.28 0.61 11.47
N LEU A 108 7.53 -0.20 12.21
CA LEU A 108 6.72 0.31 13.31
C LEU A 108 7.58 1.04 14.33
N LYS A 109 8.73 0.49 14.67
CA LYS A 109 9.65 1.11 15.61
C LYS A 109 10.10 2.49 15.11
N GLU A 110 10.47 2.58 13.84
CA GLU A 110 10.90 3.85 13.26
C GLU A 110 9.77 4.88 13.23
N LEU A 111 8.56 4.43 12.87
CA LEU A 111 7.40 5.33 12.88
C LEU A 111 7.12 5.86 14.28
N LEU A 112 7.22 4.99 15.29
CA LEU A 112 6.98 5.40 16.67
C LEU A 112 8.04 6.38 17.17
N LYS A 113 9.30 6.16 16.80
CA LYS A 113 10.37 7.10 17.13
C LYS A 113 10.12 8.47 16.54
N ASN A 114 9.77 8.51 15.26
CA ASN A 114 9.49 9.77 14.56
C ASN A 114 8.27 10.47 15.16
N TYR A 115 7.24 9.73 15.52
CA TYR A 115 6.05 10.28 16.14
C TYR A 115 6.39 10.91 17.49
N GLY A 116 7.18 10.23 18.31
CA GLY A 116 7.61 10.74 19.60
C GLY A 116 8.45 11.99 19.52
N GLN A 117 9.21 12.15 18.45
CA GLN A 117 10.08 13.29 18.25
C GLN A 117 9.37 14.56 17.78
N ARG A 118 8.09 14.46 17.43
CA ARG A 118 7.33 15.60 16.92
C ARG A 118 6.82 16.53 17.99
N ASN A 119 6.97 16.16 19.24
CA ASN A 119 6.48 17.00 20.36
C ASN A 119 7.57 17.93 20.86
#